data_8064c4da3dffc3302994b5dbdfbaad66
#
_entry.id   8064c4da3dffc3302994b5dbdfbaad66
#
_cell.length_a   1.000
_cell.length_b   1.000
_cell.length_c   1.000
_cell.angle_alpha   90.00
_cell.angle_beta   90.00
_cell.angle_gamma   90.00
#
_symmetry.space_group_name_H-M   'P 1'
#
loop_
_entity.id
_entity.type
_entity.pdbx_description
1 polymer ?
#
loop_
_entity_poly.entity_id
_entity_poly.type
_entity_poly.pdbx_seq_one_letter_code
_entity_poly.pdbx_strand_id
1 'polypeptide(L)'
;MIALALITWLPLLALSIAEGHAWGDSVKVPFLFDVDVHARFLLALPLLIVAELVVHQRMRLVVGTFVKRGLVPGEGRWKFDAAIAAAMRLRNSVLAEVLLIVLVYGVGVLFIWRKNAAMDLPTWYGMTVTGKLQPTLAGWWLGCLSLPLIQFILLRWYFRLLIWTRFLWQVSRIDLSLEAIHPDRAGGLGFLSTVTYAFAPLLAGQGVLLAGVMANKIFYAGAKLTDFKLELLAMVIMMLFFVLAPLLVFTPRLARTKRIGLLEYGGLAQRYVREFDEKWLRSGVPTDEPLVGSGDIQSLADLGNSFEIVKGMKPVPFGKETLLQLAVISLAPVAPLVLTMIPLGDLLDRFLNVVF
;
A
#
# COMPACT_ATOMS: atom_id res chain seq x y z
N MET A 1 -10.30 9.51 -16.41
CA MET A 1 -8.86 9.28 -16.26
C MET A 1 -8.07 10.11 -17.28
N ILE A 2 -8.12 9.79 -18.56
CA ILE A 2 -7.38 10.49 -19.63
C ILE A 2 -7.68 12.00 -19.62
N ALA A 3 -8.94 12.41 -19.50
CA ALA A 3 -9.32 13.82 -19.47
C ALA A 3 -8.63 14.62 -18.35
N LEU A 4 -8.51 14.07 -17.14
CA LEU A 4 -7.83 14.76 -16.02
C LEU A 4 -6.33 14.88 -16.27
N ALA A 5 -5.68 13.83 -16.80
CA ALA A 5 -4.27 13.89 -17.17
C ALA A 5 -4.03 14.93 -18.29
N LEU A 6 -4.92 14.99 -19.28
CA LEU A 6 -4.84 15.98 -20.37
C LEU A 6 -5.08 17.41 -19.86
N ILE A 7 -6.07 17.65 -19.00
CA ILE A 7 -6.34 18.99 -18.43
C ILE A 7 -5.16 19.48 -17.58
N THR A 8 -4.45 18.61 -16.90
CA THR A 8 -3.31 19.00 -16.07
C THR A 8 -2.03 19.17 -16.86
N TRP A 9 -1.80 18.40 -17.94
CA TRP A 9 -0.53 18.36 -18.67
C TRP A 9 -0.55 19.16 -19.99
N LEU A 10 -1.61 19.05 -20.81
CA LEU A 10 -1.68 19.73 -22.11
C LEU A 10 -1.58 21.27 -22.03
N PRO A 11 -2.29 21.95 -21.10
CA PRO A 11 -2.12 23.40 -20.98
C PRO A 11 -0.71 23.80 -20.56
N LEU A 12 -0.01 22.98 -19.73
CA LEU A 12 1.38 23.25 -19.38
C LEU A 12 2.29 23.19 -20.61
N LEU A 13 2.10 22.18 -21.47
CA LEU A 13 2.83 22.09 -22.73
C LEU A 13 2.54 23.30 -23.64
N ALA A 14 1.25 23.61 -23.85
CA ALA A 14 0.84 24.70 -24.73
C ALA A 14 1.38 26.07 -24.26
N LEU A 15 1.29 26.36 -22.96
CA LEU A 15 1.80 27.59 -22.39
C LEU A 15 3.33 27.65 -22.43
N SER A 16 4.02 26.53 -22.16
CA SER A 16 5.49 26.48 -22.27
C SER A 16 5.99 26.66 -23.70
N ILE A 17 5.22 26.18 -24.71
CA ILE A 17 5.52 26.45 -26.12
C ILE A 17 5.33 27.93 -26.43
N ALA A 18 4.21 28.52 -25.98
CA ALA A 18 3.91 29.93 -26.24
C ALA A 18 4.93 30.89 -25.61
N GLU A 19 5.53 30.51 -24.47
CA GLU A 19 6.57 31.28 -23.79
C GLU A 19 8.00 30.94 -24.26
N GLY A 20 8.17 29.96 -25.20
CA GLY A 20 9.49 29.55 -25.70
C GLY A 20 10.31 28.72 -24.68
N HIS A 21 9.69 28.15 -23.66
CA HIS A 21 10.33 27.38 -22.59
C HIS A 21 10.09 25.87 -22.70
N ALA A 22 9.46 25.41 -23.78
CA ALA A 22 9.17 23.99 -23.97
C ALA A 22 10.42 23.16 -24.29
N TRP A 23 11.37 23.74 -25.05
CA TRP A 23 12.65 23.12 -25.47
C TRP A 23 13.73 24.19 -25.66
N GLY A 24 14.97 23.76 -25.90
CA GLY A 24 16.11 24.66 -26.11
C GLY A 24 16.78 25.10 -24.82
N ASP A 25 17.71 26.07 -24.95
CA ASP A 25 18.59 26.52 -23.85
C ASP A 25 18.10 27.80 -23.16
N SER A 26 16.83 28.21 -23.38
CA SER A 26 16.24 29.40 -22.79
C SER A 26 16.12 29.32 -21.28
N VAL A 27 15.98 28.13 -20.75
CA VAL A 27 15.89 27.80 -19.32
C VAL A 27 16.71 26.57 -19.02
N LYS A 28 17.18 26.43 -17.77
CA LYS A 28 18.01 25.29 -17.36
C LYS A 28 17.25 23.96 -17.38
N VAL A 29 15.94 24.00 -17.10
CA VAL A 29 15.06 22.83 -17.20
C VAL A 29 13.89 23.19 -18.11
N PRO A 30 13.94 22.85 -19.41
CA PRO A 30 12.81 23.02 -20.34
C PRO A 30 11.69 22.02 -19.99
N PHE A 31 10.43 22.36 -20.36
CA PHE A 31 9.26 21.56 -20.04
C PHE A 31 9.36 20.10 -20.50
N LEU A 32 9.78 19.86 -21.76
CA LEU A 32 9.86 18.51 -22.33
C LEU A 32 10.92 17.63 -21.67
N PHE A 33 11.89 18.21 -20.98
CA PHE A 33 12.95 17.48 -20.29
C PHE A 33 12.73 17.41 -18.77
N ASP A 34 11.64 17.99 -18.27
CA ASP A 34 11.26 17.90 -16.85
C ASP A 34 10.61 16.55 -16.54
N VAL A 35 11.42 15.59 -16.09
CA VAL A 35 10.96 14.23 -15.78
C VAL A 35 9.90 14.23 -14.66
N ASP A 36 10.00 15.14 -13.67
CA ASP A 36 9.04 15.20 -12.56
C ASP A 36 7.64 15.53 -13.04
N VAL A 37 7.50 16.50 -13.95
CA VAL A 37 6.17 16.90 -14.45
C VAL A 37 5.52 15.78 -15.27
N HIS A 38 6.31 15.07 -16.09
CA HIS A 38 5.80 13.95 -16.89
C HIS A 38 5.44 12.74 -16.01
N ALA A 39 6.33 12.36 -15.08
CA ALA A 39 6.07 11.31 -14.12
C ALA A 39 4.81 11.60 -13.30
N ARG A 40 4.64 12.84 -12.84
CA ARG A 40 3.54 13.29 -12.00
C ARG A 40 2.19 13.22 -12.69
N PHE A 41 2.07 13.79 -13.89
CA PHE A 41 0.78 13.96 -14.57
C PHE A 41 0.45 12.83 -15.56
N LEU A 42 1.45 12.20 -16.18
CA LEU A 42 1.24 11.14 -17.15
C LEU A 42 1.29 9.72 -16.56
N LEU A 43 1.96 9.54 -15.42
CA LEU A 43 2.09 8.22 -14.78
C LEU A 43 1.40 8.17 -13.41
N ALA A 44 1.80 9.03 -12.46
CA ALA A 44 1.29 8.96 -11.09
C ALA A 44 -0.20 9.30 -11.02
N LEU A 45 -0.66 10.36 -11.67
CA LEU A 45 -2.06 10.77 -11.67
C LEU A 45 -2.99 9.67 -12.23
N PRO A 46 -2.73 9.06 -13.41
CA PRO A 46 -3.49 7.90 -13.87
C PRO A 46 -3.47 6.71 -12.92
N LEU A 47 -2.31 6.37 -12.32
CA LEU A 47 -2.21 5.28 -11.34
C LEU A 47 -3.09 5.53 -10.10
N LEU A 48 -3.10 6.76 -9.59
CA LEU A 48 -3.93 7.13 -8.45
C LEU A 48 -5.43 7.05 -8.77
N ILE A 49 -5.84 7.35 -10.01
CA ILE A 49 -7.24 7.23 -10.45
C ILE A 49 -7.61 5.75 -10.64
N VAL A 50 -6.72 4.94 -11.25
CA VAL A 50 -6.93 3.48 -11.40
C VAL A 50 -7.02 2.81 -10.03
N ALA A 51 -6.20 3.24 -9.07
CA ALA A 51 -6.27 2.76 -7.69
C ALA A 51 -7.70 2.85 -7.13
N GLU A 52 -8.45 3.91 -7.45
CA GLU A 52 -9.82 4.08 -6.98
C GLU A 52 -10.75 2.95 -7.44
N LEU A 53 -10.64 2.55 -8.70
CA LEU A 53 -11.44 1.46 -9.27
C LEU A 53 -11.06 0.11 -8.64
N VAL A 54 -9.76 -0.17 -8.56
CA VAL A 54 -9.24 -1.43 -8.01
C VAL A 54 -9.63 -1.58 -6.54
N VAL A 55 -9.38 -0.55 -5.73
CA VAL A 55 -9.71 -0.57 -4.30
C VAL A 55 -11.21 -0.68 -4.08
N HIS A 56 -12.03 0.07 -4.85
CA HIS A 56 -13.48 0.00 -4.71
C HIS A 56 -14.04 -1.42 -4.94
N GLN A 57 -13.59 -2.09 -6.02
CA GLN A 57 -14.00 -3.45 -6.33
C GLN A 57 -13.57 -4.45 -5.25
N ARG A 58 -12.31 -4.35 -4.79
CA ARG A 58 -11.77 -5.24 -3.77
C ARG A 58 -12.42 -5.07 -2.41
N MET A 59 -12.69 -3.82 -1.99
CA MET A 59 -13.35 -3.56 -0.70
C MET A 59 -14.75 -4.15 -0.61
N ARG A 60 -15.52 -4.14 -1.70
CA ARG A 60 -16.84 -4.78 -1.74
C ARG A 60 -16.73 -6.30 -1.50
N LEU A 61 -15.75 -6.94 -2.11
CA LEU A 61 -15.52 -8.38 -1.92
C LEU A 61 -15.14 -8.69 -0.47
N VAL A 62 -14.26 -7.89 0.12
CA VAL A 62 -13.81 -8.06 1.51
C VAL A 62 -14.93 -7.95 2.51
N VAL A 63 -15.74 -6.89 2.40
CA VAL A 63 -16.91 -6.70 3.27
C VAL A 63 -17.87 -7.89 3.14
N GLY A 64 -18.10 -8.39 1.91
CA GLY A 64 -18.89 -9.59 1.68
C GLY A 64 -18.29 -10.86 2.28
N THR A 65 -16.96 -10.98 2.32
CA THR A 65 -16.23 -12.16 2.84
C THR A 65 -16.43 -12.31 4.36
N PHE A 66 -16.43 -11.23 5.13
CA PHE A 66 -16.71 -11.29 6.57
C PHE A 66 -18.04 -11.99 6.87
N VAL A 67 -19.04 -11.71 6.03
CA VAL A 67 -20.39 -12.28 6.20
C VAL A 67 -20.47 -13.68 5.64
N LYS A 68 -19.96 -13.91 4.40
CA LYS A 68 -20.05 -15.21 3.72
C LYS A 68 -19.30 -16.30 4.47
N ARG A 69 -18.22 -15.97 5.16
CA ARG A 69 -17.46 -16.91 5.98
C ARG A 69 -17.98 -17.08 7.41
N GLY A 70 -19.11 -16.45 7.76
CA GLY A 70 -19.66 -16.53 9.10
C GLY A 70 -18.80 -15.89 10.20
N LEU A 71 -17.81 -15.05 9.84
CA LEU A 71 -16.93 -14.40 10.80
C LEU A 71 -17.69 -13.41 11.71
N VAL A 72 -18.77 -12.82 11.19
CA VAL A 72 -19.64 -11.94 11.96
C VAL A 72 -20.86 -12.74 12.41
N PRO A 73 -20.97 -13.07 13.71
CA PRO A 73 -22.14 -13.78 14.22
C PRO A 73 -23.41 -12.94 14.13
N GLY A 74 -24.59 -13.60 14.17
CA GLY A 74 -25.88 -12.93 14.02
C GLY A 74 -26.08 -11.74 14.95
N GLU A 75 -25.71 -11.87 16.22
CA GLU A 75 -25.77 -10.79 17.21
C GLU A 75 -24.88 -9.60 16.91
N GLY A 76 -23.77 -9.82 16.18
CA GLY A 76 -22.83 -8.77 15.77
C GLY A 76 -23.21 -8.08 14.45
N ARG A 77 -24.21 -8.61 13.72
CA ARG A 77 -24.53 -8.19 12.37
C ARG A 77 -24.92 -6.70 12.28
N TRP A 78 -25.75 -6.24 13.19
CA TRP A 78 -26.17 -4.84 13.21
C TRP A 78 -25.01 -3.87 13.46
N LYS A 79 -24.01 -4.26 14.29
CA LYS A 79 -22.78 -3.47 14.51
C LYS A 79 -21.94 -3.39 13.26
N PHE A 80 -21.84 -4.52 12.53
CA PHE A 80 -21.12 -4.59 11.27
C PHE A 80 -21.78 -3.70 10.20
N ASP A 81 -23.10 -3.79 10.04
CA ASP A 81 -23.86 -2.97 9.08
C ASP A 81 -23.78 -1.47 9.47
N ALA A 82 -23.81 -1.14 10.75
CA ALA A 82 -23.60 0.22 11.25
C ALA A 82 -22.19 0.76 10.93
N ALA A 83 -21.15 -0.11 11.03
CA ALA A 83 -19.77 0.26 10.65
C ALA A 83 -19.65 0.54 9.15
N ILE A 84 -20.31 -0.26 8.30
CA ILE A 84 -20.38 -0.02 6.85
C ILE A 84 -21.07 1.32 6.57
N ALA A 85 -22.23 1.55 7.18
CA ALA A 85 -22.98 2.79 6.99
C ALA A 85 -22.19 4.02 7.43
N ALA A 86 -21.44 3.93 8.54
CA ALA A 86 -20.56 5.00 9.02
C ALA A 86 -19.40 5.27 8.04
N ALA A 87 -18.76 4.23 7.51
CA ALA A 87 -17.69 4.37 6.50
C ALA A 87 -18.22 5.01 5.22
N MET A 88 -19.42 4.61 4.76
CA MET A 88 -20.04 5.18 3.56
C MET A 88 -20.44 6.65 3.75
N ARG A 89 -20.95 7.03 4.92
CA ARG A 89 -21.25 8.44 5.25
C ARG A 89 -19.99 9.31 5.19
N LEU A 90 -18.88 8.85 5.79
CA LEU A 90 -17.63 9.59 5.74
C LEU A 90 -17.07 9.70 4.32
N ARG A 91 -17.12 8.61 3.54
CA ARG A 91 -16.66 8.61 2.15
C ARG A 91 -17.43 9.59 1.27
N ASN A 92 -18.72 9.76 1.51
CA ASN A 92 -19.61 10.62 0.74
C ASN A 92 -19.82 12.00 1.40
N SER A 93 -18.98 12.37 2.38
CA SER A 93 -19.10 13.62 3.10
C SER A 93 -18.58 14.79 2.27
N VAL A 94 -19.48 15.68 1.83
CA VAL A 94 -19.14 16.94 1.14
C VAL A 94 -18.27 17.82 2.03
N LEU A 95 -18.53 17.86 3.35
CA LEU A 95 -17.72 18.62 4.30
C LEU A 95 -16.26 18.16 4.30
N ALA A 96 -16.02 16.83 4.26
CA ALA A 96 -14.67 16.29 4.18
C ALA A 96 -13.97 16.71 2.87
N GLU A 97 -14.66 16.68 1.74
CA GLU A 97 -14.10 17.11 0.45
C GLU A 97 -13.77 18.62 0.46
N VAL A 98 -14.65 19.45 0.99
CA VAL A 98 -14.39 20.90 1.14
C VAL A 98 -13.18 21.15 2.05
N LEU A 99 -13.08 20.44 3.19
CA LEU A 99 -11.92 20.57 4.09
C LEU A 99 -10.61 20.14 3.41
N LEU A 100 -10.65 19.09 2.59
CA LEU A 100 -9.47 18.67 1.81
C LEU A 100 -9.08 19.73 0.78
N ILE A 101 -10.03 20.36 0.10
CA ILE A 101 -9.77 21.46 -0.84
C ILE A 101 -9.15 22.65 -0.11
N VAL A 102 -9.74 23.07 1.02
CA VAL A 102 -9.20 24.15 1.86
C VAL A 102 -7.78 23.84 2.33
N LEU A 103 -7.50 22.60 2.71
CA LEU A 103 -6.18 22.17 3.12
C LEU A 103 -5.17 22.25 1.97
N VAL A 104 -5.56 21.79 0.76
CA VAL A 104 -4.72 21.86 -0.44
C VAL A 104 -4.35 23.31 -0.78
N TYR A 105 -5.32 24.20 -0.85
CA TYR A 105 -5.05 25.58 -1.20
C TYR A 105 -4.39 26.35 -0.05
N GLY A 106 -4.78 26.12 1.20
CA GLY A 106 -4.20 26.77 2.37
C GLY A 106 -2.75 26.36 2.63
N VAL A 107 -2.45 25.07 2.59
CA VAL A 107 -1.09 24.56 2.86
C VAL A 107 -0.29 24.37 1.57
N GLY A 108 -0.89 23.78 0.54
CA GLY A 108 -0.22 23.44 -0.71
C GLY A 108 0.20 24.69 -1.48
N VAL A 109 -0.73 25.60 -1.76
CA VAL A 109 -0.44 26.82 -2.55
C VAL A 109 0.30 27.86 -1.73
N LEU A 110 -0.11 28.14 -0.48
CA LEU A 110 0.49 29.23 0.30
C LEU A 110 1.86 28.87 0.90
N PHE A 111 2.09 27.60 1.27
CA PHE A 111 3.32 27.20 1.96
C PHE A 111 4.31 26.47 1.04
N ILE A 112 3.86 25.44 0.34
CA ILE A 112 4.76 24.56 -0.43
C ILE A 112 5.21 25.26 -1.70
N TRP A 113 4.30 25.98 -2.37
CA TRP A 113 4.64 26.69 -3.60
C TRP A 113 5.64 27.83 -3.37
N ARG A 114 5.45 28.62 -2.30
CA ARG A 114 6.42 29.65 -1.90
C ARG A 114 7.82 29.10 -1.57
N LYS A 115 7.89 27.89 -1.01
CA LYS A 115 9.16 27.25 -0.66
C LYS A 115 9.84 26.59 -1.87
N ASN A 116 9.08 26.02 -2.80
CA ASN A 116 9.62 25.41 -4.03
C ASN A 116 9.94 26.45 -5.12
N ALA A 117 9.28 27.61 -5.10
CA ALA A 117 9.65 28.77 -5.90
C ALA A 117 11.02 29.36 -5.51
N ALA A 118 11.61 28.91 -4.41
CA ALA A 118 12.95 29.29 -3.97
C ALA A 118 14.08 28.39 -4.52
N MET A 119 13.85 27.59 -5.55
CA MET A 119 14.96 27.04 -6.33
C MET A 119 15.55 28.19 -7.15
N ASP A 120 16.80 28.55 -6.87
CA ASP A 120 17.54 29.63 -7.53
C ASP A 120 17.89 29.37 -9.01
N LEU A 121 17.13 28.51 -9.69
CA LEU A 121 17.38 28.08 -11.06
C LEU A 121 16.20 28.46 -11.97
N PRO A 122 16.47 29.11 -13.11
CA PRO A 122 15.42 29.37 -14.12
C PRO A 122 14.88 28.06 -14.68
N THR A 123 13.57 27.90 -14.58
CA THR A 123 12.82 26.74 -15.06
C THR A 123 11.68 27.18 -15.97
N TRP A 124 11.06 26.25 -16.71
CA TRP A 124 9.91 26.54 -17.55
C TRP A 124 8.71 27.14 -16.78
N TYR A 125 8.61 26.91 -15.46
CA TYR A 125 7.52 27.41 -14.62
C TYR A 125 7.89 28.64 -13.78
N GLY A 126 9.15 29.06 -13.78
CA GLY A 126 9.59 30.24 -13.02
C GLY A 126 10.90 30.83 -13.52
N MET A 127 10.91 32.13 -13.72
CA MET A 127 12.07 32.90 -14.17
C MET A 127 12.53 33.87 -13.09
N THR A 128 13.84 34.06 -12.96
CA THR A 128 14.40 35.04 -12.05
C THR A 128 14.46 36.39 -12.75
N VAL A 129 13.56 37.31 -12.41
CA VAL A 129 13.55 38.70 -12.87
C VAL A 129 13.92 39.60 -11.71
N THR A 130 14.98 40.39 -11.87
CA THR A 130 15.49 41.33 -10.83
C THR A 130 15.73 40.66 -9.47
N GLY A 131 16.25 39.43 -9.43
CA GLY A 131 16.54 38.67 -8.19
C GLY A 131 15.30 38.11 -7.46
N LYS A 132 14.11 38.22 -8.07
CA LYS A 132 12.90 37.59 -7.57
C LYS A 132 12.38 36.58 -8.56
N LEU A 133 12.01 35.39 -8.08
CA LEU A 133 11.37 34.38 -8.91
C LEU A 133 9.96 34.86 -9.27
N GLN A 134 9.68 34.99 -10.56
CA GLN A 134 8.35 35.27 -11.08
C GLN A 134 7.83 34.02 -11.81
N PRO A 135 6.61 33.57 -11.49
CA PRO A 135 6.01 32.43 -12.21
C PRO A 135 5.69 32.84 -13.65
N THR A 136 5.96 31.95 -14.61
CA THR A 136 5.50 32.04 -15.98
C THR A 136 3.98 31.75 -16.05
N LEU A 137 3.33 31.92 -17.20
CA LEU A 137 1.93 31.55 -17.38
C LEU A 137 1.73 30.03 -17.12
N ALA A 138 2.68 29.22 -17.62
CA ALA A 138 2.72 27.79 -17.32
C ALA A 138 2.89 27.52 -15.81
N GLY A 139 3.72 28.31 -15.11
CA GLY A 139 3.91 28.26 -13.67
C GLY A 139 2.66 28.61 -12.88
N TRP A 140 1.90 29.61 -13.30
CA TRP A 140 0.58 29.91 -12.70
C TRP A 140 -0.41 28.76 -12.86
N TRP A 141 -0.53 28.17 -14.05
CA TRP A 141 -1.39 27.01 -14.27
C TRP A 141 -0.96 25.82 -13.42
N LEU A 142 0.34 25.55 -13.36
CA LEU A 142 0.91 24.50 -12.53
C LEU A 142 0.54 24.70 -11.05
N GLY A 143 0.77 25.91 -10.51
CA GLY A 143 0.57 26.21 -9.08
C GLY A 143 -0.88 26.31 -8.67
N CYS A 144 -1.77 26.83 -9.54
CA CYS A 144 -3.17 27.05 -9.19
C CYS A 144 -4.10 25.89 -9.54
N LEU A 145 -3.72 25.04 -10.50
CA LEU A 145 -4.61 23.97 -10.95
C LEU A 145 -3.94 22.59 -10.91
N SER A 146 -2.81 22.39 -11.60
CA SER A 146 -2.27 21.06 -11.80
C SER A 146 -1.73 20.43 -10.51
N LEU A 147 -0.94 21.18 -9.71
CA LEU A 147 -0.44 20.72 -8.41
C LEU A 147 -1.56 20.56 -7.37
N PRO A 148 -2.48 21.53 -7.19
CA PRO A 148 -3.61 21.34 -6.28
C PRO A 148 -4.46 20.12 -6.60
N LEU A 149 -4.69 19.81 -7.88
CA LEU A 149 -5.48 18.66 -8.28
C LEU A 149 -4.83 17.34 -7.86
N ILE A 150 -3.55 17.13 -8.12
CA ILE A 150 -2.87 15.90 -7.69
C ILE A 150 -2.74 15.82 -6.17
N GLN A 151 -2.47 16.94 -5.48
CA GLN A 151 -2.45 17.01 -4.02
C GLN A 151 -3.80 16.65 -3.42
N PHE A 152 -4.90 17.15 -4.00
CA PHE A 152 -6.25 16.78 -3.59
C PHE A 152 -6.50 15.27 -3.71
N ILE A 153 -6.13 14.67 -4.86
CA ILE A 153 -6.28 13.22 -5.08
C ILE A 153 -5.44 12.43 -4.06
N LEU A 154 -4.21 12.85 -3.76
CA LEU A 154 -3.36 12.22 -2.75
C LEU A 154 -3.97 12.31 -1.35
N LEU A 155 -4.41 13.50 -0.92
CA LEU A 155 -5.04 13.70 0.39
C LEU A 155 -6.35 12.91 0.51
N ARG A 156 -7.12 12.84 -0.57
CA ARG A 156 -8.33 12.00 -0.64
C ARG A 156 -7.98 10.52 -0.46
N TRP A 157 -6.84 10.06 -0.96
CA TRP A 157 -6.35 8.70 -0.73
C TRP A 157 -6.00 8.45 0.73
N TYR A 158 -5.26 9.35 1.39
CA TYR A 158 -4.97 9.23 2.82
C TYR A 158 -6.24 9.26 3.66
N PHE A 159 -7.20 10.11 3.31
CA PHE A 159 -8.50 10.13 3.97
C PHE A 159 -9.27 8.80 3.81
N ARG A 160 -9.23 8.17 2.63
CA ARG A 160 -9.82 6.83 2.41
C ARG A 160 -9.12 5.74 3.23
N LEU A 161 -7.82 5.80 3.37
CA LEU A 161 -7.07 4.90 4.25
C LEU A 161 -7.48 5.07 5.71
N LEU A 162 -7.73 6.30 6.18
CA LEU A 162 -8.28 6.56 7.52
C LEU A 162 -9.70 6.00 7.69
N ILE A 163 -10.57 6.14 6.69
CA ILE A 163 -11.91 5.52 6.71
C ILE A 163 -11.79 3.99 6.81
N TRP A 164 -10.89 3.38 6.04
CA TRP A 164 -10.62 1.96 6.07
C TRP A 164 -10.11 1.51 7.43
N THR A 165 -9.16 2.22 8.01
CA THR A 165 -8.63 1.97 9.36
C THR A 165 -9.73 2.03 10.40
N ARG A 166 -10.57 3.06 10.37
CA ARG A 166 -11.72 3.21 11.26
C ARG A 166 -12.72 2.07 11.11
N PHE A 167 -13.04 1.68 9.88
CA PHE A 167 -13.93 0.56 9.61
C PHE A 167 -13.38 -0.74 10.22
N LEU A 168 -12.13 -1.10 9.94
CA LEU A 168 -11.51 -2.30 10.51
C LEU A 168 -11.43 -2.24 12.03
N TRP A 169 -11.16 -1.06 12.60
CA TRP A 169 -11.18 -0.87 14.05
C TRP A 169 -12.57 -1.13 14.65
N GLN A 170 -13.65 -0.64 14.02
CA GLN A 170 -15.02 -0.92 14.46
C GLN A 170 -15.34 -2.42 14.33
N VAL A 171 -14.95 -3.06 13.23
CA VAL A 171 -15.12 -4.51 13.02
C VAL A 171 -14.35 -5.32 14.06
N SER A 172 -13.13 -4.91 14.42
CA SER A 172 -12.33 -5.61 15.45
C SER A 172 -12.96 -5.56 16.86
N ARG A 173 -13.93 -4.65 17.10
CA ARG A 173 -14.69 -4.56 18.36
C ARG A 173 -15.91 -5.48 18.39
N ILE A 174 -16.31 -6.04 17.25
CA ILE A 174 -17.33 -7.08 17.17
C ILE A 174 -16.73 -8.39 17.65
N ASP A 175 -17.52 -9.22 18.33
CA ASP A 175 -17.06 -10.55 18.70
C ASP A 175 -17.09 -11.47 17.47
N LEU A 176 -15.95 -11.55 16.80
CA LEU A 176 -15.80 -12.33 15.57
C LEU A 176 -15.59 -13.80 15.91
N SER A 177 -16.20 -14.69 15.10
CA SER A 177 -15.99 -16.14 15.16
C SER A 177 -14.64 -16.51 14.53
N LEU A 178 -13.54 -16.35 15.30
CA LEU A 178 -12.20 -16.69 14.86
C LEU A 178 -11.84 -18.12 15.30
N GLU A 179 -11.31 -18.90 14.37
CA GLU A 179 -10.96 -20.31 14.61
C GLU A 179 -9.44 -20.50 14.64
N ALA A 180 -8.93 -21.02 15.78
CA ALA A 180 -7.49 -21.21 15.96
C ALA A 180 -6.89 -22.23 14.99
N ILE A 181 -7.69 -23.24 14.55
CA ILE A 181 -7.30 -24.31 13.62
C ILE A 181 -7.42 -23.91 12.15
N HIS A 182 -7.87 -22.69 11.83
CA HIS A 182 -8.08 -22.29 10.46
C HIS A 182 -6.77 -22.37 9.63
N PRO A 183 -6.77 -23.00 8.41
CA PRO A 183 -5.54 -23.25 7.64
C PRO A 183 -4.76 -21.98 7.23
N ASP A 184 -5.42 -20.80 7.19
CA ASP A 184 -4.75 -19.52 6.89
C ASP A 184 -3.81 -19.04 8.00
N ARG A 185 -3.80 -19.74 9.15
CA ARG A 185 -3.03 -19.38 10.35
C ARG A 185 -3.29 -17.95 10.84
N ALA A 186 -4.46 -17.41 10.51
CA ALA A 186 -4.91 -16.07 10.89
C ALA A 186 -6.36 -16.06 11.39
N GLY A 187 -6.85 -17.22 11.88
CA GLY A 187 -8.20 -17.35 12.45
C GLY A 187 -9.33 -17.09 11.46
N GLY A 188 -9.12 -17.28 10.16
CA GLY A 188 -10.06 -16.97 9.08
C GLY A 188 -9.89 -15.56 8.49
N LEU A 189 -9.00 -14.70 9.05
CA LEU A 189 -8.75 -13.34 8.60
C LEU A 189 -7.65 -13.22 7.53
N GLY A 190 -7.05 -14.32 7.07
CA GLY A 190 -5.95 -14.32 6.10
C GLY A 190 -6.29 -13.63 4.77
N PHE A 191 -7.57 -13.56 4.39
CA PHE A 191 -8.01 -12.83 3.19
C PHE A 191 -7.72 -11.32 3.28
N LEU A 192 -7.53 -10.76 4.46
CA LEU A 192 -7.17 -9.34 4.63
C LEU A 192 -5.78 -9.03 4.06
N SER A 193 -4.86 -9.99 4.07
CA SER A 193 -3.54 -9.79 3.44
C SER A 193 -3.65 -9.58 1.93
N THR A 194 -4.57 -10.30 1.27
CA THR A 194 -4.76 -10.17 -0.18
C THR A 194 -5.38 -8.82 -0.58
N VAL A 195 -6.07 -8.17 0.36
CA VAL A 195 -6.66 -6.84 0.15
C VAL A 195 -5.59 -5.76 0.06
N THR A 196 -4.47 -5.94 0.76
CA THR A 196 -3.38 -4.94 0.74
C THR A 196 -2.84 -4.71 -0.66
N TYR A 197 -2.88 -5.73 -1.53
CA TYR A 197 -2.48 -5.61 -2.94
C TYR A 197 -3.42 -4.73 -3.78
N ALA A 198 -4.64 -4.48 -3.31
CA ALA A 198 -5.51 -3.51 -3.97
C ALA A 198 -4.92 -2.09 -3.96
N PHE A 199 -4.04 -1.80 -2.99
CA PHE A 199 -3.34 -0.52 -2.89
C PHE A 199 -2.07 -0.45 -3.77
N ALA A 200 -1.74 -1.51 -4.53
CA ALA A 200 -0.55 -1.54 -5.40
C ALA A 200 -0.45 -0.31 -6.34
N PRO A 201 -1.52 0.13 -7.04
CA PRO A 201 -1.42 1.31 -7.89
C PRO A 201 -1.19 2.60 -7.09
N LEU A 202 -1.67 2.71 -5.85
CA LEU A 202 -1.39 3.83 -4.96
C LEU A 202 0.09 3.86 -4.56
N LEU A 203 0.63 2.71 -4.17
CA LEU A 203 2.05 2.55 -3.81
C LEU A 203 2.97 2.86 -4.99
N ALA A 204 2.66 2.32 -6.17
CA ALA A 204 3.41 2.61 -7.39
C ALA A 204 3.31 4.09 -7.76
N GLY A 205 2.13 4.72 -7.64
CA GLY A 205 1.94 6.15 -7.86
C GLY A 205 2.83 7.03 -6.98
N GLN A 206 2.96 6.67 -5.69
CA GLN A 206 3.88 7.36 -4.77
C GLN A 206 5.35 7.15 -5.17
N GLY A 207 5.72 5.93 -5.57
CA GLY A 207 7.05 5.64 -6.11
C GLY A 207 7.36 6.46 -7.36
N VAL A 208 6.41 6.61 -8.28
CA VAL A 208 6.55 7.45 -9.50
C VAL A 208 6.77 8.92 -9.13
N LEU A 209 5.99 9.47 -8.17
CA LEU A 209 6.17 10.84 -7.72
C LEU A 209 7.57 11.10 -7.16
N LEU A 210 8.07 10.18 -6.34
CA LEU A 210 9.41 10.31 -5.78
C LEU A 210 10.48 10.12 -6.86
N ALA A 211 10.32 9.15 -7.75
CA ALA A 211 11.23 8.89 -8.86
C ALA A 211 11.38 10.12 -9.79
N GLY A 212 10.29 10.82 -10.11
CA GLY A 212 10.32 12.04 -10.92
C GLY A 212 11.16 13.14 -10.29
N VAL A 213 10.94 13.42 -8.99
CA VAL A 213 11.72 14.41 -8.23
C VAL A 213 13.20 14.03 -8.18
N MET A 214 13.50 12.75 -7.95
CA MET A 214 14.88 12.26 -7.90
C MET A 214 15.56 12.35 -9.26
N ALA A 215 14.86 11.99 -10.34
CA ALA A 215 15.36 12.11 -11.71
C ALA A 215 15.82 13.53 -12.03
N ASN A 216 14.99 14.53 -11.74
CA ASN A 216 15.36 15.93 -11.96
C ASN A 216 16.60 16.33 -11.15
N LYS A 217 16.72 15.93 -9.89
CA LYS A 217 17.90 16.21 -9.09
C LYS A 217 19.16 15.51 -9.61
N ILE A 218 19.02 14.28 -10.11
CA ILE A 218 20.14 13.54 -10.72
C ILE A 218 20.60 14.21 -12.01
N PHE A 219 19.67 14.55 -12.92
CA PHE A 219 20.02 15.08 -14.23
C PHE A 219 20.46 16.56 -14.21
N TYR A 220 19.89 17.38 -13.32
CA TYR A 220 20.11 18.84 -13.34
C TYR A 220 20.90 19.38 -12.15
N ALA A 221 20.94 18.67 -11.02
CA ALA A 221 21.68 19.07 -9.83
C ALA A 221 22.90 18.20 -9.53
N GLY A 222 23.19 17.16 -10.37
CA GLY A 222 24.34 16.29 -10.18
C GLY A 222 24.26 15.36 -8.95
N ALA A 223 23.07 15.19 -8.37
CA ALA A 223 22.86 14.27 -7.27
C ALA A 223 23.03 12.81 -7.71
N LYS A 224 23.39 11.93 -6.79
CA LYS A 224 23.46 10.50 -7.05
C LYS A 224 22.25 9.80 -6.44
N LEU A 225 21.80 8.68 -7.02
CA LEU A 225 20.70 7.89 -6.48
C LEU A 225 20.95 7.45 -5.02
N THR A 226 22.24 7.21 -4.67
CA THR A 226 22.65 6.87 -3.32
C THR A 226 22.36 7.93 -2.26
N ASP A 227 22.22 9.19 -2.66
CA ASP A 227 21.98 10.30 -1.74
C ASP A 227 20.54 10.29 -1.21
N PHE A 228 19.64 9.58 -1.92
CA PHE A 228 18.20 9.49 -1.60
C PHE A 228 17.81 8.24 -0.81
N LYS A 229 18.78 7.53 -0.22
CA LYS A 229 18.49 6.29 0.54
C LYS A 229 17.48 6.51 1.66
N LEU A 230 17.60 7.64 2.36
CA LEU A 230 16.73 7.95 3.50
C LEU A 230 15.30 8.27 3.04
N GLU A 231 15.15 9.04 1.97
CA GLU A 231 13.87 9.38 1.37
C GLU A 231 13.15 8.14 0.83
N LEU A 232 13.88 7.24 0.17
CA LEU A 232 13.36 5.96 -0.30
C LEU A 232 12.88 5.08 0.86
N LEU A 233 13.73 4.95 1.89
CA LEU A 233 13.38 4.17 3.09
C LEU A 233 12.16 4.76 3.80
N ALA A 234 12.14 6.08 3.99
CA ALA A 234 11.03 6.78 4.63
C ALA A 234 9.72 6.61 3.85
N MET A 235 9.76 6.71 2.50
CA MET A 235 8.60 6.47 1.65
C MET A 235 8.08 5.04 1.81
N VAL A 236 8.94 4.03 1.75
CA VAL A 236 8.54 2.62 1.89
C VAL A 236 7.92 2.37 3.27
N ILE A 237 8.58 2.82 4.34
CA ILE A 237 8.06 2.66 5.72
C ILE A 237 6.71 3.35 5.85
N MET A 238 6.57 4.57 5.37
CA MET A 238 5.33 5.35 5.42
C MET A 238 4.20 4.63 4.67
N MET A 239 4.47 4.13 3.46
CA MET A 239 3.48 3.44 2.64
C MET A 239 3.06 2.11 3.27
N LEU A 240 4.01 1.30 3.73
CA LEU A 240 3.73 0.06 4.44
C LEU A 240 2.92 0.31 5.71
N PHE A 241 3.25 1.36 6.46
CA PHE A 241 2.51 1.77 7.64
C PHE A 241 1.05 2.08 7.30
N PHE A 242 0.78 2.94 6.33
CA PHE A 242 -0.59 3.31 5.96
C PHE A 242 -1.44 2.14 5.44
N VAL A 243 -0.82 1.17 4.76
CA VAL A 243 -1.53 0.01 4.20
C VAL A 243 -1.71 -1.12 5.22
N LEU A 244 -0.71 -1.39 6.07
CA LEU A 244 -0.68 -2.55 6.97
C LEU A 244 -1.11 -2.23 8.40
N ALA A 245 -0.87 -1.01 8.91
CA ALA A 245 -1.29 -0.63 10.26
C ALA A 245 -2.80 -0.81 10.52
N PRO A 246 -3.70 -0.58 9.55
CA PRO A 246 -5.12 -0.90 9.71
C PRO A 246 -5.40 -2.35 10.10
N LEU A 247 -4.57 -3.29 9.67
CA LEU A 247 -4.73 -4.72 9.95
C LEU A 247 -4.29 -5.09 11.38
N LEU A 248 -3.42 -4.28 11.99
CA LEU A 248 -2.93 -4.51 13.35
C LEU A 248 -4.02 -4.41 14.42
N VAL A 249 -5.17 -3.81 14.09
CA VAL A 249 -6.32 -3.74 15.02
C VAL A 249 -6.86 -5.12 15.43
N PHE A 250 -6.58 -6.15 14.62
CA PHE A 250 -6.98 -7.53 14.92
C PHE A 250 -5.96 -8.30 15.79
N THR A 251 -4.75 -7.74 16.00
CA THR A 251 -3.68 -8.41 16.76
C THR A 251 -4.11 -8.88 18.14
N PRO A 252 -4.80 -8.08 18.98
CA PRO A 252 -5.23 -8.54 20.30
C PRO A 252 -6.20 -9.74 20.25
N ARG A 253 -7.11 -9.73 19.25
CA ARG A 253 -8.08 -10.81 19.03
C ARG A 253 -7.37 -12.09 18.58
N LEU A 254 -6.51 -11.99 17.57
CA LEU A 254 -5.73 -13.14 17.07
C LEU A 254 -4.82 -13.74 18.15
N ALA A 255 -4.16 -12.90 18.94
CA ALA A 255 -3.32 -13.35 20.03
C ALA A 255 -4.15 -14.09 21.12
N ARG A 256 -5.36 -13.60 21.44
CA ARG A 256 -6.28 -14.26 22.36
C ARG A 256 -6.75 -15.61 21.82
N THR A 257 -7.21 -15.64 20.54
CA THR A 257 -7.66 -16.87 19.87
C THR A 257 -6.54 -17.92 19.85
N LYS A 258 -5.31 -17.52 19.49
CA LYS A 258 -4.15 -18.41 19.55
C LYS A 258 -3.92 -18.96 20.94
N ARG A 259 -3.94 -18.13 21.99
CA ARG A 259 -3.69 -18.56 23.37
C ARG A 259 -4.75 -19.56 23.84
N ILE A 260 -6.03 -19.28 23.56
CA ILE A 260 -7.13 -20.20 23.91
C ILE A 260 -6.97 -21.51 23.15
N GLY A 261 -6.73 -21.44 21.83
CA GLY A 261 -6.51 -22.62 20.98
C GLY A 261 -5.34 -23.48 21.45
N LEU A 262 -4.21 -22.89 21.87
CA LEU A 262 -3.08 -23.64 22.43
C LEU A 262 -3.46 -24.40 23.70
N LEU A 263 -4.29 -23.83 24.59
CA LEU A 263 -4.75 -24.48 25.80
C LEU A 263 -5.73 -25.60 25.49
N GLU A 264 -6.72 -25.35 24.62
CA GLU A 264 -7.77 -26.33 24.29
C GLU A 264 -7.20 -27.51 23.49
N TYR A 265 -6.49 -27.25 22.40
CA TYR A 265 -5.89 -28.31 21.58
C TYR A 265 -4.73 -29.00 22.29
N GLY A 266 -3.96 -28.29 23.13
CA GLY A 266 -2.93 -28.88 23.96
C GLY A 266 -3.52 -29.85 25.00
N GLY A 267 -4.62 -29.46 25.65
CA GLY A 267 -5.34 -30.34 26.59
C GLY A 267 -5.95 -31.57 25.89
N LEU A 268 -6.52 -31.38 24.70
CA LEU A 268 -7.02 -32.48 23.88
C LEU A 268 -5.90 -33.44 23.47
N ALA A 269 -4.78 -32.90 22.98
CA ALA A 269 -3.62 -33.68 22.59
C ALA A 269 -3.04 -34.49 23.78
N GLN A 270 -2.94 -33.89 24.96
CA GLN A 270 -2.46 -34.56 26.15
C GLN A 270 -3.37 -35.74 26.57
N ARG A 271 -4.69 -35.59 26.50
CA ARG A 271 -5.65 -36.67 26.77
C ARG A 271 -5.49 -37.80 25.77
N TYR A 272 -5.48 -37.47 24.48
CA TYR A 272 -5.36 -38.44 23.40
C TYR A 272 -4.05 -39.25 23.49
N VAL A 273 -2.93 -38.58 23.73
CA VAL A 273 -1.61 -39.22 23.89
C VAL A 273 -1.62 -40.18 25.06
N ARG A 274 -2.26 -39.82 26.21
CA ARG A 274 -2.35 -40.68 27.37
C ARG A 274 -3.19 -41.93 27.06
N GLU A 275 -4.36 -41.78 26.46
CA GLU A 275 -5.22 -42.91 26.07
C GLU A 275 -4.54 -43.81 25.03
N PHE A 276 -3.80 -43.24 24.09
CA PHE A 276 -2.99 -43.98 23.12
C PHE A 276 -1.86 -44.75 23.78
N ASP A 277 -1.12 -44.13 24.72
CA ASP A 277 -0.02 -44.75 25.48
C ASP A 277 -0.54 -45.91 26.34
N GLU A 278 -1.64 -45.72 27.03
CA GLU A 278 -2.30 -46.78 27.80
C GLU A 278 -2.74 -47.95 26.93
N LYS A 279 -3.44 -47.69 25.80
CA LYS A 279 -3.98 -48.72 24.93
C LYS A 279 -2.89 -49.55 24.23
N TRP A 280 -1.89 -48.88 23.63
CA TRP A 280 -0.94 -49.53 22.73
C TRP A 280 0.43 -49.83 23.32
N LEU A 281 0.85 -49.14 24.39
CA LEU A 281 2.20 -49.30 24.92
C LEU A 281 2.21 -49.94 26.36
N ARG A 282 1.23 -49.67 27.18
CA ARG A 282 1.24 -50.11 28.58
C ARG A 282 0.33 -51.27 28.91
N SER A 283 -0.87 -51.31 28.34
CA SER A 283 -1.86 -52.37 28.63
C SER A 283 -1.71 -53.62 27.78
N GLY A 284 -0.74 -53.64 26.82
CA GLY A 284 -0.60 -54.66 25.82
C GLY A 284 -1.54 -54.43 24.61
N VAL A 285 -1.19 -55.02 23.46
CA VAL A 285 -1.99 -54.87 22.23
C VAL A 285 -3.35 -55.54 22.44
N PRO A 286 -4.48 -54.87 22.18
CA PRO A 286 -5.81 -55.46 22.21
C PRO A 286 -5.87 -56.69 21.29
N THR A 287 -6.46 -57.79 21.78
CA THR A 287 -6.49 -59.05 21.05
C THR A 287 -7.44 -59.01 19.85
N ASP A 288 -8.35 -58.09 19.83
CA ASP A 288 -9.42 -57.91 18.84
C ASP A 288 -9.16 -56.76 17.84
N GLU A 289 -8.11 -55.96 18.02
CA GLU A 289 -7.79 -54.83 17.17
C GLU A 289 -6.30 -54.81 16.80
N PRO A 290 -5.94 -54.99 15.50
CA PRO A 290 -4.54 -54.94 15.06
C PRO A 290 -4.01 -53.48 15.11
N LEU A 291 -2.75 -53.28 15.54
CA LEU A 291 -2.09 -51.98 15.51
C LEU A 291 -1.96 -51.42 14.08
N VAL A 292 -1.60 -52.29 13.13
CA VAL A 292 -1.49 -51.90 11.71
C VAL A 292 -2.91 -51.83 11.09
N GLY A 293 -3.28 -50.66 10.60
CA GLY A 293 -4.62 -50.34 10.11
C GLY A 293 -5.57 -49.75 11.12
N SER A 294 -5.15 -49.60 12.40
CA SER A 294 -5.89 -48.86 13.42
C SER A 294 -6.00 -47.36 13.03
N GLY A 295 -7.19 -46.79 13.21
CA GLY A 295 -7.42 -45.37 13.04
C GLY A 295 -6.71 -44.47 14.10
N ASP A 296 -6.23 -45.06 15.19
CA ASP A 296 -5.66 -44.34 16.32
C ASP A 296 -4.33 -43.64 15.94
N ILE A 297 -3.46 -44.33 15.19
CA ILE A 297 -2.19 -43.72 14.72
C ILE A 297 -2.47 -42.53 13.77
N GLN A 298 -3.43 -42.69 12.86
CA GLN A 298 -3.82 -41.61 11.94
C GLN A 298 -4.42 -40.42 12.72
N SER A 299 -5.30 -40.70 13.68
CA SER A 299 -5.92 -39.67 14.51
C SER A 299 -4.89 -38.90 15.37
N LEU A 300 -3.86 -39.63 15.89
CA LEU A 300 -2.73 -38.99 16.61
C LEU A 300 -1.93 -38.05 15.68
N ALA A 301 -1.66 -38.49 14.45
CA ALA A 301 -0.97 -37.66 13.46
C ALA A 301 -1.79 -36.43 13.06
N ASP A 302 -3.09 -36.59 12.83
CA ASP A 302 -4.01 -35.50 12.44
C ASP A 302 -4.19 -34.50 13.58
N LEU A 303 -4.24 -34.98 14.83
CA LEU A 303 -4.27 -34.10 16.02
C LEU A 303 -2.95 -33.33 16.15
N GLY A 304 -1.81 -33.97 15.91
CA GLY A 304 -0.50 -33.31 15.87
C GLY A 304 -0.45 -32.21 14.81
N ASN A 305 -0.92 -32.50 13.60
CA ASN A 305 -1.02 -31.51 12.51
C ASN A 305 -1.93 -30.34 12.90
N SER A 306 -3.07 -30.62 13.53
CA SER A 306 -4.01 -29.61 14.03
C SER A 306 -3.37 -28.69 15.06
N PHE A 307 -2.62 -29.27 16.00
CA PHE A 307 -1.88 -28.51 17.02
C PHE A 307 -0.78 -27.63 16.40
N GLU A 308 -0.06 -28.12 15.39
CA GLU A 308 0.94 -27.32 14.67
C GLU A 308 0.31 -26.15 13.91
N ILE A 309 -0.92 -26.27 13.37
CA ILE A 309 -1.66 -25.13 12.79
C ILE A 309 -1.90 -24.06 13.86
N VAL A 310 -2.41 -24.44 15.02
CA VAL A 310 -2.67 -23.52 16.14
C VAL A 310 -1.38 -22.87 16.61
N LYS A 311 -0.32 -23.63 16.80
CA LYS A 311 1.01 -23.14 17.19
C LYS A 311 1.59 -22.17 16.14
N GLY A 312 1.39 -22.49 14.85
CA GLY A 312 1.78 -21.67 13.71
C GLY A 312 0.90 -20.43 13.48
N MET A 313 -0.17 -20.23 14.24
CA MET A 313 -1.06 -19.08 14.08
C MET A 313 -0.32 -17.76 14.29
N LYS A 314 -0.50 -16.83 13.36
CA LYS A 314 0.14 -15.51 13.37
C LYS A 314 -0.67 -14.50 14.16
N PRO A 315 -0.03 -13.61 14.94
CA PRO A 315 -0.73 -12.55 15.66
C PRO A 315 -1.21 -11.40 14.75
N VAL A 316 -0.77 -11.41 13.49
CA VAL A 316 -1.16 -10.41 12.47
C VAL A 316 -1.63 -11.12 11.20
N PRO A 317 -2.64 -10.60 10.47
CA PRO A 317 -3.20 -11.27 9.30
C PRO A 317 -2.39 -11.04 8.01
N PHE A 318 -1.06 -10.84 8.11
CA PHE A 318 -0.17 -10.72 6.95
C PHE A 318 1.19 -11.35 7.24
N GLY A 319 1.95 -11.65 6.19
CA GLY A 319 3.26 -12.29 6.27
C GLY A 319 4.41 -11.40 5.78
N LYS A 320 5.65 -11.93 5.92
CA LYS A 320 6.86 -11.28 5.39
C LYS A 320 6.80 -11.08 3.88
N GLU A 321 6.18 -12.02 3.16
CA GLU A 321 5.98 -11.95 1.70
C GLU A 321 5.16 -10.72 1.31
N THR A 322 4.08 -10.43 2.05
CA THR A 322 3.25 -9.24 1.82
C THR A 322 4.06 -7.95 2.01
N LEU A 323 4.88 -7.88 3.07
CA LEU A 323 5.77 -6.74 3.31
C LEU A 323 6.75 -6.54 2.15
N LEU A 324 7.42 -7.61 1.73
CA LEU A 324 8.40 -7.55 0.65
C LEU A 324 7.75 -7.14 -0.69
N GLN A 325 6.62 -7.73 -1.04
CA GLN A 325 5.94 -7.43 -2.30
C GLN A 325 5.44 -5.98 -2.35
N LEU A 326 4.86 -5.45 -1.27
CA LEU A 326 4.43 -4.05 -1.20
C LEU A 326 5.63 -3.09 -1.26
N ALA A 327 6.76 -3.43 -0.63
CA ALA A 327 7.99 -2.65 -0.72
C ALA A 327 8.54 -2.63 -2.16
N VAL A 328 8.58 -3.79 -2.83
CA VAL A 328 8.99 -3.89 -4.23
C VAL A 328 8.08 -3.06 -5.14
N ILE A 329 6.76 -3.14 -4.98
CA ILE A 329 5.81 -2.33 -5.76
C ILE A 329 6.06 -0.83 -5.56
N SER A 330 6.36 -0.39 -4.33
CA SER A 330 6.66 1.01 -4.03
C SER A 330 7.96 1.49 -4.68
N LEU A 331 8.97 0.61 -4.76
CA LEU A 331 10.30 0.94 -5.29
C LEU A 331 10.43 0.69 -6.80
N ALA A 332 9.56 -0.13 -7.40
CA ALA A 332 9.63 -0.47 -8.82
C ALA A 332 9.76 0.74 -9.76
N PRO A 333 9.03 1.88 -9.53
CA PRO A 333 9.19 3.07 -10.37
C PRO A 333 10.56 3.75 -10.27
N VAL A 334 11.32 3.48 -9.21
CA VAL A 334 12.67 4.03 -9.02
C VAL A 334 13.72 3.18 -9.74
N ALA A 335 13.40 1.93 -10.08
CA ALA A 335 14.34 0.99 -10.71
C ALA A 335 15.04 1.54 -11.97
N PRO A 336 14.38 2.29 -12.89
CA PRO A 336 15.05 2.87 -14.04
C PRO A 336 16.18 3.83 -13.66
N LEU A 337 16.10 4.51 -12.51
CA LEU A 337 17.13 5.43 -12.06
C LEU A 337 18.43 4.72 -11.63
N VAL A 338 18.38 3.41 -11.38
CA VAL A 338 19.60 2.61 -11.11
C VAL A 338 20.53 2.64 -12.32
N LEU A 339 19.99 2.74 -13.54
CA LEU A 339 20.79 2.85 -14.76
C LEU A 339 21.66 4.12 -14.80
N THR A 340 21.27 5.18 -14.11
CA THR A 340 22.09 6.41 -14.01
C THR A 340 23.36 6.24 -13.18
N MET A 341 23.47 5.13 -12.42
CA MET A 341 24.65 4.81 -11.62
C MET A 341 25.71 4.02 -12.41
N ILE A 342 25.36 3.50 -13.56
CA ILE A 342 26.22 2.68 -14.40
C ILE A 342 26.71 3.54 -15.56
N PRO A 343 28.02 3.68 -15.80
CA PRO A 343 28.54 4.38 -16.95
C PRO A 343 27.95 3.79 -18.25
N LEU A 344 27.62 4.66 -19.20
CA LEU A 344 26.97 4.24 -20.46
C LEU A 344 27.85 3.23 -21.24
N GLY A 345 29.19 3.36 -21.16
CA GLY A 345 30.15 2.40 -21.74
C GLY A 345 29.98 0.99 -21.19
N ASP A 346 29.90 0.85 -19.86
CA ASP A 346 29.74 -0.45 -19.19
C ASP A 346 28.37 -1.09 -19.52
N LEU A 347 27.33 -0.26 -19.71
CA LEU A 347 26.00 -0.72 -20.15
C LEU A 347 26.04 -1.25 -21.59
N LEU A 348 26.69 -0.55 -22.49
CA LEU A 348 26.87 -0.96 -23.88
C LEU A 348 27.69 -2.24 -23.98
N ASP A 349 28.80 -2.34 -23.24
CA ASP A 349 29.65 -3.54 -23.22
C ASP A 349 28.89 -4.76 -22.69
N ARG A 350 28.11 -4.60 -21.60
CA ARG A 350 27.26 -5.68 -21.08
C ARG A 350 26.17 -6.08 -22.04
N PHE A 351 25.53 -5.10 -22.70
CA PHE A 351 24.49 -5.38 -23.70
C PHE A 351 25.05 -6.13 -24.90
N LEU A 352 26.19 -5.68 -25.43
CA LEU A 352 26.89 -6.36 -26.53
C LEU A 352 27.31 -7.78 -26.16
N ASN A 353 27.83 -8.01 -24.95
CA ASN A 353 28.21 -9.34 -24.46
C ASN A 353 27.01 -10.28 -24.20
N VAL A 354 25.79 -9.78 -24.10
CA VAL A 354 24.58 -10.59 -23.97
C VAL A 354 23.94 -10.91 -25.34
N VAL A 355 24.15 -10.03 -26.32
CA VAL A 355 23.55 -10.15 -27.66
C VAL A 355 24.49 -10.88 -28.64
N PHE A 356 25.79 -10.76 -28.42
CA PHE A 356 26.84 -11.39 -29.23
C PHE A 356 27.70 -12.33 -28.38
#